data_3a5f1b1d4b7d2f7de747b3ceda3f1488
#
_entry.id   3a5f1b1d4b7d2f7de747b3ceda3f1488
#
_cell.length_a   1.000
_cell.length_b   1.000
_cell.length_c   1.000
_cell.angle_alpha   90.00
_cell.angle_beta   90.00
_cell.angle_gamma   90.00
#
_symmetry.space_group_name_H-M   'P 1'
#
loop_
_entity.id
_entity.type
_entity.pdbx_description
1 polymer ?
#
loop_
_entity_poly.entity_id
_entity_poly.type
_entity_poly.pdbx_seq_one_letter_code
_entity_poly.pdbx_strand_id
1 'polypeptide(L)'
;MTQPLRIGIVGMGGFAGSHHNTVARLEERGIVRLVCACDPRLAAFAAEQQAWRFGPRGVRAFDDYRAMLGACSGDLDYVVTPTPIQLHAAMHDAITSAGLPAYVEKPPTLDYLELDRMVAADRRAPKSSLVGFNYIVEKSRLALKERLLSGEFGATRGGTLSALWPRPSSYFTRNGWSGRLIIGGQVVLDSCFGNAISHFVHNMLFWTGTAGLYSWAEVAAVRAELYRAHAIEGADTFFVEADLTSGCTLRFALSHACAGASTSSETVICEKAIFRYGVGGQVEIAWRDGRTERTSSGPFDGLEENHIEYCRYLRGEVARPATTIEDSRPFVVLNDLAHVSSASISPIPEGLVSHERDEKEQKDYVSVAGLPRVVDNFLSRGVWPSDAGWRRGKGEVVTPSDLGRFHATVRAMAEANGAGAPR
;
A
#
# COMPACT_ATOMS: atom_id res chain seq x y z
N MET A 1 -2.84 19.38 -30.29
CA MET A 1 -3.26 18.66 -29.03
C MET A 1 -2.82 17.23 -29.17
N THR A 2 -2.16 16.67 -28.16
CA THR A 2 -1.79 15.24 -28.11
C THR A 2 -3.07 14.41 -28.05
N GLN A 3 -3.11 13.27 -28.76
CA GLN A 3 -4.28 12.38 -28.70
C GLN A 3 -4.44 11.80 -27.28
N PRO A 4 -5.68 11.64 -26.78
CA PRO A 4 -5.91 10.99 -25.48
C PRO A 4 -5.43 9.54 -25.52
N LEU A 5 -4.80 9.08 -24.43
CA LEU A 5 -4.38 7.68 -24.28
C LEU A 5 -5.62 6.80 -24.07
N ARG A 6 -5.65 5.66 -24.74
CA ARG A 6 -6.77 4.70 -24.73
C ARG A 6 -6.57 3.68 -23.64
N ILE A 7 -7.54 3.56 -22.76
CA ILE A 7 -7.41 2.73 -21.56
C ILE A 7 -8.51 1.68 -21.41
N GLY A 8 -8.16 0.56 -20.79
CA GLY A 8 -9.09 -0.41 -20.25
C GLY A 8 -9.05 -0.40 -18.72
N ILE A 9 -10.17 -0.72 -18.05
CA ILE A 9 -10.23 -0.89 -16.59
C ILE A 9 -10.77 -2.29 -16.28
N VAL A 10 -10.06 -3.03 -15.42
CA VAL A 10 -10.52 -4.32 -14.89
C VAL A 10 -10.98 -4.13 -13.45
N GLY A 11 -12.29 -4.23 -13.22
CA GLY A 11 -12.97 -3.99 -11.96
C GLY A 11 -13.99 -2.86 -12.05
N MET A 12 -15.13 -3.04 -11.37
CA MET A 12 -16.18 -2.02 -11.24
C MET A 12 -16.55 -1.75 -9.78
N GLY A 13 -16.28 -2.71 -8.89
CA GLY A 13 -16.62 -2.61 -7.47
C GLY A 13 -15.55 -2.00 -6.60
N GLY A 14 -15.91 -1.55 -5.40
CA GLY A 14 -14.97 -1.05 -4.40
C GLY A 14 -14.17 0.16 -4.92
N PHE A 15 -12.84 0.09 -4.79
CA PHE A 15 -11.95 1.20 -5.19
C PHE A 15 -11.92 1.44 -6.71
N ALA A 16 -12.37 0.48 -7.53
CA ALA A 16 -12.49 0.68 -8.98
C ALA A 16 -13.43 1.84 -9.32
N GLY A 17 -14.44 2.10 -8.51
CA GLY A 17 -15.31 3.28 -8.67
C GLY A 17 -14.54 4.61 -8.64
N SER A 18 -13.52 4.72 -7.78
CA SER A 18 -12.66 5.91 -7.74
C SER A 18 -11.87 6.07 -9.04
N HIS A 19 -11.35 4.97 -9.61
CA HIS A 19 -10.68 5.00 -10.91
C HIS A 19 -11.62 5.41 -12.04
N HIS A 20 -12.84 4.84 -12.11
CA HIS A 20 -13.82 5.21 -13.13
C HIS A 20 -14.19 6.70 -13.05
N ASN A 21 -14.38 7.23 -11.83
CA ASN A 21 -14.69 8.66 -11.64
C ASN A 21 -13.51 9.56 -12.04
N THR A 22 -12.28 9.18 -11.64
CA THR A 22 -11.07 9.92 -12.02
C THR A 22 -10.85 9.89 -13.52
N VAL A 23 -11.00 8.73 -14.16
CA VAL A 23 -10.87 8.58 -15.61
C VAL A 23 -11.93 9.39 -16.35
N ALA A 24 -13.17 9.48 -15.86
CA ALA A 24 -14.17 10.34 -16.46
C ALA A 24 -13.75 11.82 -16.46
N ARG A 25 -13.20 12.34 -15.35
CA ARG A 25 -12.65 13.71 -15.29
C ARG A 25 -11.47 13.91 -16.24
N LEU A 26 -10.57 12.94 -16.32
CA LEU A 26 -9.41 12.99 -17.23
C LEU A 26 -9.82 12.91 -18.71
N GLU A 27 -10.92 12.22 -19.02
CA GLU A 27 -11.49 12.16 -20.37
C GLU A 27 -12.09 13.49 -20.79
N GLU A 28 -12.80 14.20 -19.90
CA GLU A 28 -13.29 15.56 -20.14
C GLU A 28 -12.16 16.56 -20.45
N ARG A 29 -10.97 16.30 -19.89
CA ARG A 29 -9.75 17.09 -20.14
C ARG A 29 -8.97 16.62 -21.38
N GLY A 30 -9.43 15.58 -22.09
CA GLY A 30 -8.77 15.05 -23.27
C GLY A 30 -7.44 14.33 -22.98
N ILE A 31 -7.19 13.89 -21.75
CA ILE A 31 -5.95 13.21 -21.33
C ILE A 31 -6.00 11.72 -21.65
N VAL A 32 -7.13 11.07 -21.35
CA VAL A 32 -7.37 9.66 -21.59
C VAL A 32 -8.72 9.44 -22.30
N ARG A 33 -8.97 8.22 -22.79
CA ARG A 33 -10.25 7.74 -23.28
C ARG A 33 -10.47 6.31 -22.78
N LEU A 34 -11.56 6.08 -22.06
CA LEU A 34 -11.97 4.74 -21.67
C LEU A 34 -12.55 3.99 -22.87
N VAL A 35 -11.90 2.90 -23.28
CA VAL A 35 -12.31 2.07 -24.43
C VAL A 35 -13.13 0.88 -23.98
N CYS A 36 -12.70 0.23 -22.89
CA CYS A 36 -13.37 -0.96 -22.38
C CYS A 36 -13.24 -1.07 -20.86
N ALA A 37 -14.15 -1.81 -20.26
CA ALA A 37 -14.11 -2.16 -18.84
C ALA A 37 -14.58 -3.61 -18.65
N CYS A 38 -14.13 -4.23 -17.54
CA CYS A 38 -14.44 -5.62 -17.23
C CYS A 38 -14.76 -5.81 -15.75
N ASP A 39 -15.78 -6.60 -15.45
CA ASP A 39 -16.01 -7.15 -14.10
C ASP A 39 -16.75 -8.49 -14.23
N PRO A 40 -16.35 -9.58 -13.55
CA PRO A 40 -17.03 -10.87 -13.67
C PRO A 40 -18.49 -10.83 -13.20
N ARG A 41 -18.89 -9.82 -12.45
CA ARG A 41 -20.26 -9.54 -12.05
C ARG A 41 -20.89 -8.40 -12.82
N LEU A 42 -20.58 -8.27 -14.11
CA LEU A 42 -20.95 -7.15 -14.98
C LEU A 42 -22.41 -6.71 -14.82
N ALA A 43 -23.34 -7.68 -14.74
CA ALA A 43 -24.78 -7.40 -14.58
C ALA A 43 -25.12 -6.71 -13.24
N ALA A 44 -24.33 -6.96 -12.19
CA ALA A 44 -24.53 -6.33 -10.88
C ALA A 44 -24.17 -4.84 -10.86
N PHE A 45 -23.42 -4.37 -11.86
CA PHE A 45 -22.97 -2.98 -12.00
C PHE A 45 -23.69 -2.21 -13.11
N ALA A 46 -24.92 -2.58 -13.45
CA ALA A 46 -25.70 -1.91 -14.50
C ALA A 46 -25.97 -0.43 -14.17
N ALA A 47 -26.24 -0.11 -12.89
CA ALA A 47 -26.45 1.26 -12.43
C ALA A 47 -25.19 2.11 -12.53
N GLU A 48 -24.04 1.57 -12.13
CA GLU A 48 -22.72 2.21 -12.23
C GLU A 48 -22.33 2.44 -13.69
N GLN A 49 -22.52 1.47 -14.58
CA GLN A 49 -22.30 1.61 -16.01
C GLN A 49 -23.14 2.75 -16.61
N GLN A 50 -24.39 2.89 -16.18
CA GLN A 50 -25.26 4.00 -16.57
C GLN A 50 -24.74 5.34 -16.02
N ALA A 51 -24.38 5.41 -14.74
CA ALA A 51 -23.84 6.60 -14.09
C ALA A 51 -22.53 7.06 -14.75
N TRP A 52 -21.63 6.12 -15.11
CA TRP A 52 -20.41 6.40 -15.86
C TRP A 52 -20.63 6.58 -17.37
N ARG A 53 -21.88 6.52 -17.83
CA ARG A 53 -22.28 6.78 -19.21
C ARG A 53 -21.57 5.89 -20.25
N PHE A 54 -21.41 4.60 -19.96
CA PHE A 54 -20.71 3.67 -20.85
C PHE A 54 -21.30 3.67 -22.27
N GLY A 55 -22.62 3.56 -22.40
CA GLY A 55 -23.30 3.57 -23.72
C GLY A 55 -22.96 4.82 -24.55
N PRO A 56 -23.24 6.07 -24.05
CA PRO A 56 -22.93 7.30 -24.79
C PRO A 56 -21.43 7.50 -25.09
N ARG A 57 -20.54 6.96 -24.26
CA ARG A 57 -19.07 7.01 -24.46
C ARG A 57 -18.54 5.91 -25.37
N GLY A 58 -19.37 4.93 -25.74
CA GLY A 58 -18.97 3.78 -26.56
C GLY A 58 -18.03 2.81 -25.83
N VAL A 59 -18.11 2.74 -24.49
CA VAL A 59 -17.29 1.83 -23.69
C VAL A 59 -17.77 0.40 -23.86
N ARG A 60 -16.90 -0.51 -24.30
CA ARG A 60 -17.20 -1.95 -24.42
C ARG A 60 -17.08 -2.60 -23.03
N ALA A 61 -18.11 -3.32 -22.59
CA ALA A 61 -18.14 -3.97 -21.30
C ALA A 61 -17.99 -5.50 -21.44
N PHE A 62 -17.21 -6.14 -20.57
CA PHE A 62 -16.88 -7.56 -20.58
C PHE A 62 -17.05 -8.16 -19.19
N ASP A 63 -17.34 -9.46 -19.12
CA ASP A 63 -17.38 -10.24 -17.88
C ASP A 63 -16.09 -11.06 -17.63
N ASP A 64 -15.22 -11.14 -18.64
CA ASP A 64 -13.91 -11.79 -18.55
C ASP A 64 -12.80 -10.85 -19.07
N TYR A 65 -11.75 -10.64 -18.27
CA TYR A 65 -10.67 -9.73 -18.63
C TYR A 65 -9.78 -10.27 -19.77
N ARG A 66 -9.67 -11.59 -19.94
CA ARG A 66 -8.92 -12.18 -21.06
C ARG A 66 -9.69 -11.99 -22.37
N ALA A 67 -11.01 -12.13 -22.34
CA ALA A 67 -11.85 -11.78 -23.48
C ALA A 67 -11.75 -10.30 -23.82
N MET A 68 -11.73 -9.41 -22.81
CA MET A 68 -11.50 -7.98 -22.98
C MET A 68 -10.15 -7.72 -23.66
N LEU A 69 -9.06 -8.32 -23.18
CA LEU A 69 -7.72 -8.17 -23.77
C LEU A 69 -7.69 -8.68 -25.20
N GLY A 70 -8.24 -9.88 -25.46
CA GLY A 70 -8.31 -10.45 -26.82
C GLY A 70 -9.03 -9.56 -27.81
N ALA A 71 -10.10 -8.86 -27.37
CA ALA A 71 -10.92 -8.02 -28.23
C ALA A 71 -10.42 -6.56 -28.36
N CYS A 72 -9.65 -6.07 -27.38
CA CYS A 72 -9.35 -4.63 -27.24
C CYS A 72 -7.86 -4.30 -27.25
N SER A 73 -6.91 -5.24 -27.07
CA SER A 73 -5.48 -4.91 -26.87
C SER A 73 -4.90 -4.01 -27.94
N GLY A 74 -5.29 -4.18 -29.21
CA GLY A 74 -4.87 -3.30 -30.30
C GLY A 74 -5.40 -1.86 -30.25
N ASP A 75 -6.42 -1.63 -29.42
CA ASP A 75 -7.06 -0.33 -29.22
C ASP A 75 -6.64 0.33 -27.89
N LEU A 76 -5.74 -0.26 -27.12
CA LEU A 76 -5.35 0.20 -25.79
C LEU A 76 -3.89 0.67 -25.77
N ASP A 77 -3.62 1.64 -24.91
CA ASP A 77 -2.27 2.10 -24.58
C ASP A 77 -1.84 1.60 -23.18
N TYR A 78 -2.79 1.33 -22.27
CA TYR A 78 -2.54 0.64 -21.00
C TYR A 78 -3.84 0.14 -20.35
N VAL A 79 -3.70 -0.71 -19.33
CA VAL A 79 -4.85 -1.26 -18.58
C VAL A 79 -4.68 -0.97 -17.09
N VAL A 80 -5.76 -0.55 -16.43
CA VAL A 80 -5.84 -0.30 -14.98
C VAL A 80 -6.46 -1.50 -14.27
N THR A 81 -5.84 -1.96 -13.18
CA THR A 81 -6.30 -3.15 -12.43
C THR A 81 -6.58 -2.83 -10.94
N PRO A 82 -7.67 -2.11 -10.62
CA PRO A 82 -8.11 -1.87 -9.24
C PRO A 82 -8.90 -3.07 -8.69
N THR A 83 -8.26 -4.20 -8.60
CA THR A 83 -8.85 -5.49 -8.24
C THR A 83 -8.35 -5.97 -6.86
N PRO A 84 -8.88 -7.06 -6.29
CA PRO A 84 -8.30 -7.68 -5.10
C PRO A 84 -6.84 -8.10 -5.32
N ILE A 85 -6.00 -7.94 -4.29
CA ILE A 85 -4.53 -8.09 -4.33
C ILE A 85 -4.10 -9.42 -4.98
N GLN A 86 -4.75 -10.53 -4.62
CA GLN A 86 -4.40 -11.87 -5.13
C GLN A 86 -4.63 -12.05 -6.64
N LEU A 87 -5.30 -11.11 -7.29
CA LEU A 87 -5.56 -11.16 -8.73
C LEU A 87 -4.54 -10.36 -9.55
N HIS A 88 -3.78 -9.46 -8.91
CA HIS A 88 -2.90 -8.53 -9.60
C HIS A 88 -1.84 -9.22 -10.43
N ALA A 89 -1.14 -10.23 -9.88
CA ALA A 89 -0.06 -10.91 -10.58
C ALA A 89 -0.53 -11.61 -11.86
N ALA A 90 -1.66 -12.34 -11.79
CA ALA A 90 -2.22 -13.03 -12.95
C ALA A 90 -2.76 -12.05 -14.02
N MET A 91 -3.33 -10.93 -13.60
CA MET A 91 -3.81 -9.89 -14.51
C MET A 91 -2.65 -9.13 -15.15
N HIS A 92 -1.63 -8.77 -14.37
CA HIS A 92 -0.41 -8.14 -14.89
C HIS A 92 0.29 -9.02 -15.94
N ASP A 93 0.43 -10.33 -15.68
CA ASP A 93 1.01 -11.27 -16.65
C ASP A 93 0.20 -11.32 -17.95
N ALA A 94 -1.13 -11.39 -17.87
CA ALA A 94 -1.97 -11.39 -19.06
C ALA A 94 -1.91 -10.07 -19.85
N ILE A 95 -1.85 -8.92 -19.17
CA ILE A 95 -1.76 -7.60 -19.77
C ILE A 95 -0.40 -7.43 -20.48
N THR A 96 0.69 -7.76 -19.80
CA THR A 96 2.04 -7.67 -20.38
C THR A 96 2.26 -8.67 -21.54
N SER A 97 1.64 -9.85 -21.45
CA SER A 97 1.63 -10.83 -22.56
C SER A 97 0.85 -10.34 -23.78
N ALA A 98 -0.15 -9.45 -23.57
CA ALA A 98 -0.84 -8.77 -24.66
C ALA A 98 -0.08 -7.55 -25.23
N GLY A 99 1.15 -7.31 -24.77
CA GLY A 99 2.02 -6.21 -25.21
C GLY A 99 1.68 -4.85 -24.59
N LEU A 100 0.87 -4.82 -23.52
CA LEU A 100 0.43 -3.61 -22.85
C LEU A 100 1.09 -3.44 -21.48
N PRO A 101 1.40 -2.22 -21.05
CA PRO A 101 1.74 -1.94 -19.67
C PRO A 101 0.47 -1.81 -18.81
N ALA A 102 0.62 -2.01 -17.50
CA ALA A 102 -0.47 -1.92 -16.54
C ALA A 102 -0.30 -0.76 -15.56
N TYR A 103 -1.42 -0.17 -15.13
CA TYR A 103 -1.51 0.52 -13.85
C TYR A 103 -2.08 -0.46 -12.83
N VAL A 104 -1.22 -1.05 -12.03
CA VAL A 104 -1.59 -2.02 -10.98
C VAL A 104 -1.87 -1.28 -9.69
N GLU A 105 -3.04 -1.53 -9.06
CA GLU A 105 -3.29 -0.96 -7.73
C GLU A 105 -2.33 -1.54 -6.68
N LYS A 106 -2.14 -0.73 -5.63
CA LYS A 106 -1.25 -1.10 -4.53
C LYS A 106 -1.94 -2.02 -3.52
N PRO A 107 -1.19 -2.92 -2.88
CA PRO A 107 0.16 -3.35 -3.29
C PRO A 107 0.09 -4.22 -4.54
N PRO A 108 1.16 -4.32 -5.33
CA PRO A 108 1.12 -5.12 -6.55
C PRO A 108 0.94 -6.60 -6.25
N THR A 109 1.50 -7.06 -5.17
CA THR A 109 1.35 -8.36 -4.51
C THR A 109 1.94 -8.29 -3.09
N LEU A 110 1.66 -9.27 -2.26
CA LEU A 110 2.29 -9.50 -0.95
C LEU A 110 2.91 -10.91 -0.90
N ASP A 111 3.51 -11.31 -2.01
CA ASP A 111 4.29 -12.55 -2.16
C ASP A 111 5.53 -12.22 -3.00
N TYR A 112 6.71 -12.33 -2.39
CA TYR A 112 7.98 -11.98 -3.04
C TYR A 112 8.25 -12.82 -4.31
N LEU A 113 7.80 -14.08 -4.39
CA LEU A 113 7.95 -14.92 -5.58
C LEU A 113 6.99 -14.48 -6.71
N GLU A 114 5.78 -14.02 -6.37
CA GLU A 114 4.90 -13.40 -7.37
C GLU A 114 5.48 -12.08 -7.87
N LEU A 115 6.03 -11.27 -6.97
CA LEU A 115 6.69 -10.02 -7.34
C LEU A 115 7.85 -10.27 -8.32
N ASP A 116 8.69 -11.29 -8.08
CA ASP A 116 9.78 -11.66 -8.98
C ASP A 116 9.26 -11.98 -10.39
N ARG A 117 8.15 -12.71 -10.50
CA ARG A 117 7.50 -13.02 -11.78
C ARG A 117 6.96 -11.75 -12.46
N MET A 118 6.30 -10.87 -11.68
CA MET A 118 5.78 -9.61 -12.20
C MET A 118 6.91 -8.71 -12.72
N VAL A 119 8.01 -8.57 -11.97
CA VAL A 119 9.20 -7.82 -12.39
C VAL A 119 9.79 -8.40 -13.69
N ALA A 120 9.92 -9.73 -13.77
CA ALA A 120 10.44 -10.38 -14.97
C ALA A 120 9.51 -10.17 -16.19
N ALA A 121 8.20 -10.14 -15.99
CA ALA A 121 7.23 -9.83 -17.04
C ALA A 121 7.31 -8.35 -17.46
N ASP A 122 7.36 -7.43 -16.49
CA ASP A 122 7.45 -5.98 -16.73
C ASP A 122 8.72 -5.59 -17.51
N ARG A 123 9.86 -6.21 -17.20
CA ARG A 123 11.13 -5.98 -17.91
C ARG A 123 11.10 -6.41 -19.39
N ARG A 124 10.20 -7.32 -19.78
CA ARG A 124 10.01 -7.73 -21.18
C ARG A 124 8.99 -6.86 -21.91
N ALA A 125 8.18 -6.10 -21.19
CA ALA A 125 7.17 -5.23 -21.77
C ALA A 125 7.82 -4.00 -22.44
N PRO A 126 7.21 -3.42 -23.50
CA PRO A 126 7.76 -2.26 -24.21
C PRO A 126 7.76 -0.99 -23.35
N LYS A 127 6.95 -0.94 -22.32
CA LYS A 127 6.85 0.14 -21.33
C LYS A 127 6.64 -0.47 -19.95
N SER A 128 7.25 0.13 -18.92
CA SER A 128 7.07 -0.31 -17.53
C SER A 128 5.67 -0.02 -17.01
N SER A 129 5.15 -0.93 -16.21
CA SER A 129 3.92 -0.75 -15.49
C SER A 129 4.11 0.21 -14.30
N LEU A 130 3.01 0.89 -13.93
CA LEU A 130 2.92 1.73 -12.74
C LEU A 130 2.28 0.94 -11.59
N VAL A 131 2.77 1.12 -10.37
CA VAL A 131 2.07 0.70 -9.14
C VAL A 131 1.44 1.90 -8.46
N GLY A 132 0.20 1.76 -8.01
CA GLY A 132 -0.66 2.80 -7.46
C GLY A 132 -0.24 3.35 -6.09
N PHE A 133 1.05 3.48 -5.78
CA PHE A 133 1.54 4.20 -4.59
C PHE A 133 1.45 5.72 -4.81
N ASN A 134 0.24 6.24 -4.77
CA ASN A 134 -0.15 7.56 -5.25
C ASN A 134 0.54 8.76 -4.58
N TYR A 135 1.11 8.60 -3.38
CA TYR A 135 1.77 9.71 -2.69
C TYR A 135 3.15 10.06 -3.26
N ILE A 136 3.77 9.19 -4.06
CA ILE A 136 5.10 9.43 -4.64
C ILE A 136 5.09 10.59 -5.66
N VAL A 137 3.97 10.84 -6.32
CA VAL A 137 3.85 11.96 -7.28
C VAL A 137 3.58 13.32 -6.62
N GLU A 138 3.45 13.38 -5.30
CA GLU A 138 3.21 14.62 -4.58
C GLU A 138 4.42 15.55 -4.68
N LYS A 139 4.24 16.72 -5.28
CA LYS A 139 5.34 17.66 -5.58
C LYS A 139 6.12 18.10 -4.35
N SER A 140 5.44 18.33 -3.22
CA SER A 140 6.09 18.68 -1.96
C SER A 140 6.95 17.53 -1.42
N ARG A 141 6.53 16.28 -1.62
CA ARG A 141 7.31 15.07 -1.27
C ARG A 141 8.57 14.97 -2.12
N LEU A 142 8.45 15.15 -3.42
CA LEU A 142 9.59 15.12 -4.33
C LEU A 142 10.59 16.25 -4.01
N ALA A 143 10.11 17.48 -3.81
CA ALA A 143 10.96 18.62 -3.44
C ALA A 143 11.68 18.39 -2.11
N LEU A 144 11.01 17.84 -1.09
CA LEU A 144 11.64 17.50 0.19
C LEU A 144 12.67 16.37 0.03
N LYS A 145 12.39 15.39 -0.84
CA LYS A 145 13.35 14.32 -1.16
C LYS A 145 14.60 14.87 -1.86
N GLU A 146 14.47 15.83 -2.76
CA GLU A 146 15.61 16.52 -3.39
C GLU A 146 16.47 17.26 -2.35
N ARG A 147 15.86 17.97 -1.40
CA ARG A 147 16.56 18.60 -0.28
C ARG A 147 17.32 17.57 0.58
N LEU A 148 16.70 16.40 0.82
CA LEU A 148 17.34 15.31 1.54
C LEU A 148 18.59 14.79 0.78
N LEU A 149 18.46 14.56 -0.53
CA LEU A 149 19.53 14.07 -1.39
C LEU A 149 20.64 15.10 -1.61
N SER A 150 20.35 16.40 -1.52
CA SER A 150 21.36 17.45 -1.61
C SER A 150 22.30 17.50 -0.38
N GLY A 151 21.98 16.73 0.69
CA GLY A 151 22.72 16.75 1.95
C GLY A 151 22.40 17.93 2.87
N GLU A 152 21.35 18.71 2.56
CA GLU A 152 20.93 19.85 3.36
C GLU A 152 20.70 19.47 4.83
N PHE A 153 20.05 18.31 5.06
CA PHE A 153 19.75 17.81 6.41
C PHE A 153 20.88 16.98 7.04
N GLY A 154 22.02 16.79 6.34
CA GLY A 154 23.06 15.85 6.73
C GLY A 154 22.63 14.40 6.45
N ALA A 155 23.39 13.42 6.94
CA ALA A 155 23.06 12.00 6.73
C ALA A 155 21.75 11.62 7.42
N THR A 156 20.94 10.79 6.73
CA THR A 156 19.76 10.17 7.32
C THR A 156 20.21 9.14 8.35
N ARG A 157 19.62 9.18 9.55
CA ARG A 157 19.94 8.29 10.67
C ARG A 157 18.87 7.24 10.93
N GLY A 158 17.66 7.45 10.42
CA GLY A 158 16.53 6.54 10.56
C GLY A 158 15.21 7.26 10.45
N GLY A 159 14.14 6.60 10.89
CA GLY A 159 12.81 7.19 10.89
C GLY A 159 11.77 6.35 11.60
N THR A 160 10.60 6.94 11.81
CA THR A 160 9.46 6.27 12.44
C THR A 160 8.17 6.55 11.69
N LEU A 161 7.30 5.55 11.62
CA LEU A 161 5.93 5.67 11.18
C LEU A 161 4.98 5.29 12.30
N SER A 162 4.15 6.22 12.71
CA SER A 162 2.96 5.95 13.51
C SER A 162 1.72 6.11 12.63
N ALA A 163 0.85 5.10 12.59
CA ALA A 163 -0.45 5.25 11.95
C ALA A 163 -1.52 4.44 12.69
N LEU A 164 -2.44 5.15 13.30
CA LEU A 164 -3.58 4.61 14.02
C LEU A 164 -4.83 4.97 13.24
N TRP A 165 -5.40 3.99 12.53
CA TRP A 165 -6.55 4.18 11.66
C TRP A 165 -7.70 3.28 12.10
N PRO A 166 -8.63 3.77 12.91
CA PRO A 166 -9.77 2.99 13.37
C PRO A 166 -10.52 2.37 12.19
N ARG A 167 -10.81 1.08 12.30
CA ARG A 167 -11.67 0.39 11.35
C ARG A 167 -12.83 -0.29 12.09
N PRO A 168 -14.07 -0.09 11.65
CA PRO A 168 -15.18 -0.82 12.22
C PRO A 168 -15.09 -2.32 11.87
N SER A 169 -15.67 -3.17 12.68
CA SER A 169 -15.71 -4.62 12.43
C SER A 169 -16.29 -4.97 11.06
N SER A 170 -17.25 -4.17 10.57
CA SER A 170 -17.82 -4.31 9.21
C SER A 170 -16.82 -4.08 8.09
N TYR A 171 -15.69 -3.40 8.34
CA TYR A 171 -14.62 -3.26 7.37
C TYR A 171 -14.03 -4.62 6.97
N PHE A 172 -13.92 -5.54 7.91
CA PHE A 172 -13.34 -6.86 7.68
C PHE A 172 -14.34 -7.87 7.10
N THR A 173 -15.64 -7.56 7.10
CA THR A 173 -16.69 -8.39 6.50
C THR A 173 -17.22 -7.85 5.16
N ARG A 174 -16.66 -6.73 4.65
CA ARG A 174 -17.11 -6.06 3.41
C ARG A 174 -16.93 -6.89 2.14
N ASN A 175 -16.04 -7.87 2.18
CA ASN A 175 -15.77 -8.80 1.07
C ASN A 175 -15.11 -10.09 1.61
N GLY A 176 -14.90 -11.08 0.73
CA GLY A 176 -14.40 -12.40 1.12
C GLY A 176 -12.87 -12.47 1.39
N TRP A 177 -12.10 -11.39 1.16
CA TRP A 177 -10.65 -11.40 1.33
C TRP A 177 -10.15 -10.46 2.44
N SER A 178 -11.01 -9.57 2.96
CA SER A 178 -10.63 -8.65 4.04
C SER A 178 -10.24 -9.41 5.32
N GLY A 179 -9.08 -9.05 5.89
CA GLY A 179 -8.54 -9.67 7.09
C GLY A 179 -8.04 -11.10 6.92
N ARG A 180 -7.93 -11.61 5.66
CA ARG A 180 -7.45 -12.97 5.36
C ARG A 180 -5.95 -12.98 5.08
N LEU A 181 -5.31 -14.12 5.39
CA LEU A 181 -3.91 -14.39 5.06
C LEU A 181 -3.79 -15.10 3.72
N ILE A 182 -4.66 -16.07 3.47
CA ILE A 182 -4.67 -16.92 2.27
C ILE A 182 -6.10 -17.09 1.75
N ILE A 183 -6.28 -17.03 0.44
CA ILE A 183 -7.54 -17.37 -0.25
C ILE A 183 -7.24 -18.27 -1.44
N GLY A 184 -7.90 -19.43 -1.49
CA GLY A 184 -7.73 -20.38 -2.59
C GLY A 184 -6.27 -20.81 -2.82
N GLY A 185 -5.45 -20.81 -1.77
CA GLY A 185 -4.03 -21.11 -1.83
C GLY A 185 -3.13 -19.93 -2.21
N GLN A 186 -3.70 -18.77 -2.52
CA GLN A 186 -2.97 -17.54 -2.85
C GLN A 186 -2.77 -16.67 -1.61
N VAL A 187 -1.60 -16.07 -1.47
CA VAL A 187 -1.25 -15.12 -0.41
C VAL A 187 -2.04 -13.82 -0.63
N VAL A 188 -2.70 -13.34 0.43
CA VAL A 188 -3.44 -12.07 0.44
C VAL A 188 -2.87 -11.10 1.47
N LEU A 189 -2.60 -11.58 2.69
CA LEU A 189 -2.04 -10.81 3.82
C LEU A 189 -2.73 -9.46 4.04
N ASP A 190 -4.07 -9.41 3.90
CA ASP A 190 -4.81 -8.15 4.11
C ASP A 190 -4.66 -7.69 5.55
N SER A 191 -4.02 -6.55 5.73
CA SER A 191 -3.67 -5.99 7.02
C SER A 191 -3.54 -4.46 6.97
N CYS A 192 -3.37 -3.83 8.12
CA CYS A 192 -3.05 -2.41 8.17
C CYS A 192 -1.70 -2.13 7.49
N PHE A 193 -0.70 -2.98 7.67
CA PHE A 193 0.64 -2.83 7.09
C PHE A 193 0.64 -3.11 5.58
N GLY A 194 0.12 -4.27 5.17
CA GLY A 194 0.19 -4.73 3.78
C GLY A 194 -0.76 -3.99 2.85
N ASN A 195 -1.90 -3.47 3.32
CA ASN A 195 -2.92 -2.87 2.47
C ASN A 195 -3.28 -1.43 2.84
N ALA A 196 -3.99 -1.20 3.95
CA ALA A 196 -4.61 0.11 4.18
C ALA A 196 -3.60 1.25 4.40
N ILE A 197 -2.50 0.97 5.11
CA ILE A 197 -1.45 1.95 5.46
C ILE A 197 -0.18 1.73 4.62
N SER A 198 -0.22 0.83 3.65
CA SER A 198 0.92 0.45 2.81
C SER A 198 1.59 1.62 2.08
N HIS A 199 0.83 2.64 1.69
CA HIS A 199 1.39 3.87 1.12
C HIS A 199 2.45 4.50 2.03
N PHE A 200 2.17 4.61 3.32
CA PHE A 200 3.06 5.26 4.29
C PHE A 200 4.28 4.40 4.59
N VAL A 201 4.12 3.07 4.61
CA VAL A 201 5.27 2.15 4.74
C VAL A 201 6.19 2.30 3.53
N HIS A 202 5.64 2.30 2.33
CA HIS A 202 6.37 2.52 1.08
C HIS A 202 7.04 3.91 1.04
N ASN A 203 6.37 4.94 1.56
CA ASN A 203 6.93 6.28 1.70
C ASN A 203 8.14 6.33 2.64
N MET A 204 8.14 5.58 3.75
CA MET A 204 9.29 5.55 4.67
C MET A 204 10.53 4.94 4.00
N LEU A 205 10.34 3.90 3.18
CA LEU A 205 11.41 3.34 2.37
C LEU A 205 11.89 4.32 1.29
N PHE A 206 10.96 5.07 0.67
CA PHE A 206 11.29 6.15 -0.26
C PHE A 206 12.13 7.24 0.41
N TRP A 207 11.76 7.72 1.59
CA TRP A 207 12.52 8.75 2.31
C TRP A 207 13.96 8.32 2.60
N THR A 208 14.19 7.05 2.88
CA THR A 208 15.50 6.51 3.28
C THR A 208 16.31 5.90 2.14
N GLY A 209 15.75 5.82 0.93
CA GLY A 209 16.49 5.49 -0.29
C GLY A 209 17.38 6.66 -0.72
N THR A 210 18.66 6.43 -0.99
CA THR A 210 19.65 7.50 -1.24
C THR A 210 20.30 7.46 -2.61
N ALA A 211 19.99 6.45 -3.44
CA ALA A 211 20.59 6.29 -4.76
C ALA A 211 20.09 7.29 -5.82
N GLY A 212 18.99 8.00 -5.54
CA GLY A 212 18.39 9.00 -6.41
C GLY A 212 17.00 9.39 -5.98
N LEU A 213 16.34 10.27 -6.74
CA LEU A 213 15.00 10.77 -6.43
C LEU A 213 13.98 9.62 -6.31
N TYR A 214 13.97 8.73 -7.27
CA TYR A 214 13.12 7.53 -7.29
C TYR A 214 13.92 6.30 -6.83
N SER A 215 14.22 6.25 -5.52
CA SER A 215 14.90 5.13 -4.89
C SER A 215 14.27 4.81 -3.54
N TRP A 216 14.21 3.54 -3.24
CA TRP A 216 13.69 2.98 -1.99
C TRP A 216 14.79 2.23 -1.28
N ALA A 217 14.87 2.37 0.04
CA ALA A 217 15.90 1.71 0.83
C ALA A 217 15.65 0.20 0.89
N GLU A 218 16.72 -0.57 0.74
CA GLU A 218 16.70 -2.03 0.89
C GLU A 218 16.80 -2.42 2.36
N VAL A 219 16.09 -3.49 2.71
CA VAL A 219 16.04 -4.05 4.06
C VAL A 219 17.20 -5.03 4.26
N ALA A 220 17.95 -4.84 5.34
CA ALA A 220 19.03 -5.74 5.76
C ALA A 220 18.57 -6.76 6.80
N ALA A 221 17.76 -6.31 7.78
CA ALA A 221 17.20 -7.19 8.81
C ALA A 221 15.86 -6.65 9.30
N VAL A 222 14.99 -7.53 9.78
CA VAL A 222 13.67 -7.18 10.34
C VAL A 222 13.45 -7.91 11.65
N ARG A 223 12.89 -7.20 12.64
CA ARG A 223 12.20 -7.77 13.79
C ARG A 223 10.77 -7.26 13.82
N ALA A 224 9.80 -8.14 14.07
CA ALA A 224 8.40 -7.76 14.11
C ALA A 224 7.61 -8.52 15.17
N GLU A 225 6.56 -7.87 15.67
CA GLU A 225 5.53 -8.48 16.50
C GLU A 225 4.17 -8.12 15.89
N LEU A 226 3.39 -9.14 15.53
CA LEU A 226 2.09 -9.04 14.90
C LEU A 226 0.99 -9.42 15.89
N TYR A 227 -0.04 -8.58 15.96
CA TYR A 227 -1.15 -8.74 16.90
C TYR A 227 -2.51 -8.59 16.21
N ARG A 228 -3.55 -9.09 16.87
CA ARG A 228 -4.94 -8.90 16.48
C ARG A 228 -5.83 -8.66 17.68
N ALA A 229 -6.76 -7.75 17.54
CA ALA A 229 -7.88 -7.51 18.46
C ALA A 229 -9.23 -7.83 17.80
N HIS A 230 -9.36 -7.62 16.48
CA HIS A 230 -10.54 -8.01 15.72
C HIS A 230 -10.60 -9.54 15.50
N ALA A 231 -11.84 -10.05 15.32
CA ALA A 231 -12.07 -11.46 14.95
C ALA A 231 -11.74 -11.71 13.47
N ILE A 232 -10.45 -11.65 13.10
CA ILE A 232 -9.93 -11.85 11.75
C ILE A 232 -8.83 -12.92 11.75
N GLU A 233 -8.48 -13.44 10.58
CA GLU A 233 -7.39 -14.40 10.42
C GLU A 233 -6.02 -13.70 10.49
N GLY A 234 -5.90 -12.53 9.86
CA GLY A 234 -4.69 -11.72 9.78
C GLY A 234 -4.43 -10.86 11.01
N ALA A 235 -3.44 -9.98 10.93
CA ALA A 235 -3.10 -9.01 11.95
C ALA A 235 -3.70 -7.64 11.66
N ASP A 236 -4.19 -6.96 12.69
CA ASP A 236 -4.67 -5.59 12.64
C ASP A 236 -3.72 -4.59 13.32
N THR A 237 -2.66 -5.09 13.97
CA THR A 237 -1.70 -4.28 14.72
C THR A 237 -0.29 -4.82 14.50
N PHE A 238 0.62 -3.94 14.06
CA PHE A 238 2.00 -4.26 13.70
C PHE A 238 2.98 -3.37 14.45
N PHE A 239 4.00 -3.98 15.03
CA PHE A 239 5.21 -3.34 15.51
C PHE A 239 6.38 -3.95 14.75
N VAL A 240 7.08 -3.13 13.95
CA VAL A 240 8.15 -3.59 13.06
C VAL A 240 9.36 -2.69 13.21
N GLU A 241 10.53 -3.26 13.40
CA GLU A 241 11.83 -2.59 13.31
C GLU A 241 12.57 -3.19 12.12
N ALA A 242 13.05 -2.33 11.23
CA ALA A 242 13.78 -2.72 10.04
C ALA A 242 15.13 -1.99 9.99
N ASP A 243 16.22 -2.75 10.00
CA ASP A 243 17.53 -2.24 9.69
C ASP A 243 17.72 -2.24 8.17
N LEU A 244 18.18 -1.13 7.64
CA LEU A 244 18.39 -0.92 6.21
C LEU A 244 19.85 -1.15 5.83
N THR A 245 20.10 -1.51 4.58
CA THR A 245 21.46 -1.69 4.05
C THR A 245 22.31 -0.42 4.15
N SER A 246 21.67 0.75 4.25
CA SER A 246 22.33 2.05 4.50
C SER A 246 22.83 2.26 5.94
N GLY A 247 22.52 1.34 6.88
CA GLY A 247 22.80 1.47 8.31
C GLY A 247 21.76 2.31 9.08
N CYS A 248 20.67 2.73 8.43
CA CYS A 248 19.54 3.38 9.11
C CYS A 248 18.58 2.34 9.69
N THR A 249 17.87 2.70 10.77
CA THR A 249 16.78 1.88 11.33
C THR A 249 15.45 2.60 11.19
N LEU A 250 14.44 1.88 10.70
CA LEU A 250 13.05 2.33 10.65
C LEU A 250 12.21 1.57 11.67
N ARG A 251 11.29 2.28 12.36
CA ARG A 251 10.28 1.68 13.23
C ARG A 251 8.89 2.03 12.77
N PHE A 252 8.02 1.03 12.73
CA PHE A 252 6.63 1.13 12.29
C PHE A 252 5.72 0.64 13.40
N ALA A 253 4.76 1.46 13.82
CA ALA A 253 3.70 1.08 14.75
C ALA A 253 2.36 1.43 14.12
N LEU A 254 1.63 0.42 13.64
CA LEU A 254 0.42 0.57 12.86
C LEU A 254 -0.71 -0.22 13.49
N SER A 255 -1.91 0.36 13.55
CA SER A 255 -3.07 -0.36 14.08
C SER A 255 -4.39 0.10 13.45
N HIS A 256 -5.30 -0.88 13.28
CA HIS A 256 -6.72 -0.67 13.02
C HIS A 256 -7.56 -0.82 14.30
N ALA A 257 -7.00 -1.40 15.35
CA ALA A 257 -7.67 -1.61 16.64
C ALA A 257 -7.43 -0.42 17.58
N CYS A 258 -7.95 0.74 17.22
CA CYS A 258 -7.76 1.99 17.94
C CYS A 258 -9.05 2.82 17.92
N ALA A 259 -9.14 3.80 18.80
CA ALA A 259 -10.28 4.72 18.92
C ALA A 259 -9.94 6.12 18.38
N GLY A 260 -10.96 6.91 18.13
CA GLY A 260 -10.85 8.33 17.76
C GLY A 260 -10.59 8.55 16.26
N ALA A 261 -10.04 9.72 15.94
CA ALA A 261 -9.72 10.08 14.55
C ALA A 261 -8.51 9.34 14.03
N SER A 262 -8.47 9.07 12.73
CA SER A 262 -7.29 8.53 12.06
C SER A 262 -6.10 9.47 12.18
N THR A 263 -4.96 8.95 12.61
CA THR A 263 -3.70 9.68 12.71
C THR A 263 -2.60 8.99 11.95
N SER A 264 -1.70 9.74 11.33
CA SER A 264 -0.48 9.21 10.74
C SER A 264 0.63 10.25 10.77
N SER A 265 1.87 9.81 10.98
CA SER A 265 3.04 10.67 10.96
C SER A 265 4.25 9.89 10.44
N GLU A 266 4.77 10.32 9.31
CA GLU A 266 6.06 9.91 8.78
C GLU A 266 7.13 10.84 9.41
N THR A 267 8.05 10.30 10.20
CA THR A 267 9.16 11.08 10.81
C THR A 267 10.48 10.56 10.28
N VAL A 268 11.29 11.45 9.73
CA VAL A 268 12.65 11.13 9.27
C VAL A 268 13.67 11.90 10.11
N ILE A 269 14.65 11.18 10.62
CA ILE A 269 15.69 11.68 11.53
C ILE A 269 16.99 11.81 10.76
N CYS A 270 17.49 13.03 10.65
CA CYS A 270 18.76 13.36 10.03
C CYS A 270 19.74 13.96 11.04
N GLU A 271 20.99 14.11 10.66
CA GLU A 271 22.03 14.70 11.52
C GLU A 271 21.70 16.12 11.95
N LYS A 272 21.22 16.97 11.02
CA LYS A 272 21.01 18.39 11.24
C LYS A 272 19.55 18.76 11.50
N ALA A 273 18.59 17.86 11.15
CA ALA A 273 17.17 18.14 11.28
C ALA A 273 16.36 16.87 11.52
N ILE A 274 15.15 17.05 12.00
CA ILE A 274 14.07 16.04 11.98
C ILE A 274 12.94 16.64 11.17
N PHE A 275 12.41 15.93 10.20
CA PHE A 275 11.19 16.36 9.54
C PHE A 275 10.05 15.39 9.76
N ARG A 276 8.84 15.93 9.83
CA ARG A 276 7.58 15.18 9.92
C ARG A 276 6.72 15.48 8.71
N TYR A 277 6.20 14.44 8.12
CA TYR A 277 5.25 14.51 7.00
C TYR A 277 3.90 13.99 7.47
N GLY A 278 2.88 14.84 7.45
CA GLY A 278 1.52 14.51 7.90
C GLY A 278 0.54 14.33 6.76
N VAL A 279 -0.65 13.88 7.09
CA VAL A 279 -1.79 13.79 6.18
C VAL A 279 -2.09 15.17 5.57
N GLY A 280 -2.33 15.22 4.23
CA GLY A 280 -2.58 16.47 3.52
C GLY A 280 -1.30 17.27 3.20
N GLY A 281 -0.14 16.60 3.21
CA GLY A 281 1.12 17.20 2.77
C GLY A 281 1.66 18.27 3.71
N GLN A 282 1.27 18.22 4.98
CA GLN A 282 1.86 19.10 6.01
C GLN A 282 3.27 18.64 6.33
N VAL A 283 4.25 19.54 6.20
CA VAL A 283 5.65 19.29 6.51
C VAL A 283 6.08 20.20 7.64
N GLU A 284 6.66 19.62 8.68
CA GLU A 284 7.34 20.33 9.76
C GLU A 284 8.80 19.87 9.80
N ILE A 285 9.74 20.82 9.70
CA ILE A 285 11.18 20.57 9.81
C ILE A 285 11.69 21.27 11.07
N ALA A 286 12.23 20.50 12.00
CA ALA A 286 12.87 20.99 13.22
C ALA A 286 14.39 20.80 13.09
N TRP A 287 15.12 21.89 12.97
CA TRP A 287 16.56 21.90 12.88
C TRP A 287 17.22 21.76 14.25
N ARG A 288 18.38 21.15 14.31
CA ARG A 288 19.15 21.00 15.56
C ARG A 288 19.66 22.33 16.13
N ASP A 289 19.74 23.39 15.32
CA ASP A 289 20.09 24.76 15.72
C ASP A 289 18.88 25.55 16.27
N GLY A 290 17.70 24.94 16.39
CA GLY A 290 16.48 25.53 16.93
C GLY A 290 15.57 26.19 15.90
N ARG A 291 15.96 26.28 14.63
CA ARG A 291 15.05 26.75 13.55
C ARG A 291 13.94 25.76 13.32
N THR A 292 12.79 26.25 12.90
CA THR A 292 11.65 25.44 12.45
C THR A 292 11.10 25.96 11.14
N GLU A 293 10.73 25.04 10.23
CA GLU A 293 10.03 25.34 8.98
C GLU A 293 8.70 24.58 8.98
N ARG A 294 7.63 25.22 8.50
CA ARG A 294 6.33 24.58 8.30
C ARG A 294 5.81 24.95 6.93
N THR A 295 5.43 23.93 6.17
CA THR A 295 4.81 24.09 4.85
C THR A 295 3.61 23.18 4.72
N SER A 296 2.68 23.54 3.81
CA SER A 296 1.55 22.70 3.44
C SER A 296 1.41 22.74 1.93
N SER A 297 1.20 21.58 1.32
CA SER A 297 1.07 21.46 -0.14
C SER A 297 -0.31 21.81 -0.68
N GLY A 298 -1.30 22.06 0.18
CA GLY A 298 -2.68 22.28 -0.24
C GLY A 298 -3.39 21.00 -0.72
N PRO A 299 -4.55 21.11 -1.37
CA PRO A 299 -5.30 19.96 -1.84
C PRO A 299 -4.51 19.13 -2.86
N PHE A 300 -4.53 17.81 -2.70
CA PHE A 300 -3.83 16.85 -3.55
C PHE A 300 -4.73 15.64 -3.85
N ASP A 301 -5.11 15.46 -5.13
CA ASP A 301 -5.75 14.24 -5.60
C ASP A 301 -4.67 13.29 -6.13
N GLY A 302 -4.14 12.45 -5.24
CA GLY A 302 -3.05 11.54 -5.58
C GLY A 302 -3.41 10.53 -6.66
N LEU A 303 -4.67 10.11 -6.76
CA LEU A 303 -5.11 9.19 -7.81
C LEU A 303 -5.08 9.86 -9.18
N GLU A 304 -5.61 11.08 -9.28
CA GLU A 304 -5.63 11.84 -10.53
C GLU A 304 -4.21 12.20 -10.99
N GLU A 305 -3.37 12.72 -10.08
CA GLU A 305 -1.98 13.08 -10.40
C GLU A 305 -1.17 11.84 -10.82
N ASN A 306 -1.39 10.69 -10.19
CA ASN A 306 -0.68 9.46 -10.55
C ASN A 306 -1.06 8.96 -11.95
N HIS A 307 -2.32 9.08 -12.35
CA HIS A 307 -2.74 8.84 -13.73
C HIS A 307 -2.10 9.83 -14.72
N ILE A 308 -2.06 11.11 -14.38
CA ILE A 308 -1.45 12.15 -15.23
C ILE A 308 0.03 11.87 -15.44
N GLU A 309 0.78 11.61 -14.36
CA GLU A 309 2.22 11.32 -14.45
C GLU A 309 2.49 10.03 -15.24
N TYR A 310 1.62 9.02 -15.11
CA TYR A 310 1.75 7.81 -15.92
C TYR A 310 1.48 8.08 -17.40
N CYS A 311 0.48 8.90 -17.73
CA CYS A 311 0.25 9.34 -19.10
C CYS A 311 1.45 10.10 -19.68
N ARG A 312 2.11 10.94 -18.88
CA ARG A 312 3.34 11.65 -19.28
C ARG A 312 4.49 10.66 -19.60
N TYR A 313 4.65 9.62 -18.77
CA TYR A 313 5.62 8.56 -19.04
C TYR A 313 5.31 7.82 -20.35
N LEU A 314 4.08 7.40 -20.56
CA LEU A 314 3.68 6.67 -21.77
C LEU A 314 3.89 7.49 -23.03
N ARG A 315 3.73 8.81 -22.95
CA ARG A 315 4.05 9.77 -24.05
C ARG A 315 5.54 10.06 -24.22
N GLY A 316 6.40 9.60 -23.31
CA GLY A 316 7.84 9.86 -23.34
C GLY A 316 8.25 11.24 -22.82
N GLU A 317 7.35 11.94 -22.11
CA GLU A 317 7.61 13.26 -21.50
C GLU A 317 8.46 13.16 -20.23
N VAL A 318 8.39 12.00 -19.54
CA VAL A 318 9.23 11.66 -18.38
C VAL A 318 9.86 10.28 -18.59
N ALA A 319 11.03 10.05 -17.99
CA ALA A 319 11.86 8.88 -18.28
C ALA A 319 11.34 7.57 -17.68
N ARG A 320 10.52 7.64 -16.61
CA ARG A 320 10.03 6.46 -15.87
C ARG A 320 8.66 6.73 -15.20
N PRO A 321 7.90 5.68 -14.85
CA PRO A 321 6.77 5.83 -13.93
C PRO A 321 7.23 6.27 -12.54
N ALA A 322 6.33 6.86 -11.77
CA ALA A 322 6.62 7.28 -10.39
C ALA A 322 7.03 6.10 -9.49
N THR A 323 6.34 4.97 -9.64
CA THR A 323 6.65 3.72 -8.93
C THR A 323 6.47 2.55 -9.91
N THR A 324 7.54 1.80 -10.18
CA THR A 324 7.49 0.58 -10.99
C THR A 324 7.15 -0.65 -10.12
N ILE A 325 6.94 -1.80 -10.76
CA ILE A 325 6.80 -3.09 -10.04
C ILE A 325 8.06 -3.37 -9.20
N GLU A 326 9.27 -3.13 -9.75
CA GLU A 326 10.54 -3.33 -9.04
C GLU A 326 10.69 -2.43 -7.82
N ASP A 327 10.25 -1.17 -7.88
CA ASP A 327 10.32 -0.22 -6.76
C ASP A 327 9.48 -0.63 -5.56
N SER A 328 8.53 -1.55 -5.77
CA SER A 328 7.71 -2.12 -4.70
C SER A 328 8.42 -3.22 -3.91
N ARG A 329 9.56 -3.74 -4.41
CA ARG A 329 10.31 -4.86 -3.82
C ARG A 329 10.68 -4.63 -2.35
N PRO A 330 11.28 -3.49 -1.96
CA PRO A 330 11.62 -3.28 -0.56
C PRO A 330 10.41 -3.35 0.38
N PHE A 331 9.25 -2.86 -0.08
CA PHE A 331 8.00 -2.93 0.68
C PHE A 331 7.49 -4.37 0.82
N VAL A 332 7.46 -5.15 -0.26
CA VAL A 332 6.99 -6.54 -0.23
C VAL A 332 7.92 -7.38 0.64
N VAL A 333 9.24 -7.26 0.47
CA VAL A 333 10.25 -7.95 1.29
C VAL A 333 10.09 -7.61 2.77
N LEU A 334 9.88 -6.33 3.12
CA LEU A 334 9.67 -5.89 4.49
C LEU A 334 8.40 -6.52 5.10
N ASN A 335 7.30 -6.53 4.35
CA ASN A 335 6.04 -7.14 4.80
C ASN A 335 6.20 -8.66 5.02
N ASP A 336 6.85 -9.36 4.10
CA ASP A 336 7.03 -10.81 4.17
C ASP A 336 7.96 -11.19 5.33
N LEU A 337 9.07 -10.47 5.50
CA LEU A 337 9.98 -10.65 6.62
C LEU A 337 9.34 -10.32 7.97
N ALA A 338 8.42 -9.35 8.03
CA ALA A 338 7.67 -9.06 9.26
C ALA A 338 6.82 -10.27 9.70
N HIS A 339 6.20 -10.99 8.76
CA HIS A 339 5.47 -12.22 9.06
C HIS A 339 6.43 -13.35 9.47
N VAL A 340 7.54 -13.54 8.77
CA VAL A 340 8.56 -14.55 9.14
C VAL A 340 9.13 -14.28 10.52
N SER A 341 9.48 -13.03 10.82
CA SER A 341 10.03 -12.61 12.12
C SER A 341 9.06 -12.85 13.27
N SER A 342 7.80 -12.47 13.09
CA SER A 342 6.79 -12.66 14.15
C SER A 342 6.43 -14.13 14.36
N ALA A 343 6.51 -14.96 13.31
CA ALA A 343 6.18 -16.39 13.26
C ALA A 343 4.75 -16.75 13.71
N SER A 344 4.02 -15.83 14.34
CA SER A 344 2.63 -15.98 14.79
C SER A 344 1.95 -14.62 14.89
N ILE A 345 0.62 -14.60 14.85
CA ILE A 345 -0.20 -13.44 15.15
C ILE A 345 -0.82 -13.67 16.52
N SER A 346 -0.40 -12.88 17.52
CA SER A 346 -0.85 -13.03 18.90
C SER A 346 -2.14 -12.27 19.14
N PRO A 347 -3.14 -12.82 19.84
CA PRO A 347 -4.25 -12.02 20.33
C PRO A 347 -3.71 -10.96 21.30
N ILE A 348 -4.25 -9.74 21.22
CA ILE A 348 -4.00 -8.72 22.25
C ILE A 348 -4.67 -9.18 23.54
N PRO A 349 -4.03 -8.99 24.72
CA PRO A 349 -4.61 -9.42 26.00
C PRO A 349 -6.05 -8.88 26.15
N GLU A 350 -6.99 -9.78 26.46
CA GLU A 350 -8.42 -9.50 26.48
C GLU A 350 -8.79 -8.31 27.40
N GLY A 351 -8.11 -8.19 28.55
CA GLY A 351 -8.31 -7.06 29.47
C GLY A 351 -7.90 -5.68 28.93
N LEU A 352 -7.24 -5.62 27.75
CA LEU A 352 -6.89 -4.37 27.08
C LEU A 352 -7.83 -4.08 25.89
N VAL A 353 -8.66 -5.02 25.47
CA VAL A 353 -9.54 -4.87 24.30
C VAL A 353 -10.90 -4.33 24.75
N SER A 354 -11.35 -3.28 24.09
CA SER A 354 -12.68 -2.69 24.28
C SER A 354 -13.48 -2.73 22.99
N HIS A 355 -14.77 -3.00 23.11
CA HIS A 355 -15.73 -2.98 22.01
C HIS A 355 -16.66 -1.78 22.19
N GLU A 356 -16.72 -0.90 21.23
CA GLU A 356 -17.49 0.34 21.28
C GLU A 356 -18.38 0.46 20.05
N ARG A 357 -19.64 0.89 20.26
CA ARG A 357 -20.55 1.19 19.16
C ARG A 357 -20.61 2.68 18.93
N ASP A 358 -20.34 3.09 17.70
CA ASP A 358 -20.61 4.46 17.25
C ASP A 358 -22.09 4.55 16.84
N GLU A 359 -22.89 5.21 17.67
CA GLU A 359 -24.33 5.35 17.47
C GLU A 359 -24.69 6.25 16.28
N LYS A 360 -23.80 7.15 15.86
CA LYS A 360 -24.02 8.01 14.69
C LYS A 360 -23.80 7.23 13.39
N GLU A 361 -22.71 6.48 13.32
CA GLU A 361 -22.35 5.70 12.15
C GLU A 361 -23.01 4.31 12.14
N GLN A 362 -23.62 3.88 13.24
CA GLN A 362 -24.17 2.54 13.45
C GLN A 362 -23.11 1.44 13.18
N LYS A 363 -21.89 1.67 13.66
CA LYS A 363 -20.73 0.79 13.45
C LYS A 363 -20.09 0.37 14.76
N ASP A 364 -19.63 -0.86 14.81
CA ASP A 364 -18.91 -1.42 15.97
C ASP A 364 -17.41 -1.32 15.74
N TYR A 365 -16.70 -0.76 16.71
CA TYR A 365 -15.25 -0.58 16.71
C TYR A 365 -14.59 -1.41 17.80
N VAL A 366 -13.36 -1.82 17.54
CA VAL A 366 -12.48 -2.48 18.52
C VAL A 366 -11.33 -1.54 18.81
N SER A 367 -11.04 -1.29 20.09
CA SER A 367 -9.93 -0.45 20.51
C SER A 367 -9.09 -1.13 21.60
N VAL A 368 -7.82 -0.68 21.69
CA VAL A 368 -6.85 -1.23 22.64
C VAL A 368 -6.45 -0.15 23.65
N ALA A 369 -6.73 -0.42 24.92
CA ALA A 369 -6.43 0.49 26.02
C ALA A 369 -4.92 0.76 26.11
N GLY A 370 -4.56 2.05 26.19
CA GLY A 370 -3.17 2.48 26.31
C GLY A 370 -2.31 2.30 25.04
N LEU A 371 -2.88 1.92 23.90
CA LEU A 371 -2.15 1.74 22.63
C LEU A 371 -1.26 2.94 22.27
N PRO A 372 -1.70 4.20 22.36
CA PRO A 372 -0.83 5.34 22.03
C PRO A 372 0.47 5.37 22.83
N ARG A 373 0.42 5.01 24.12
CA ARG A 373 1.61 4.94 24.97
C ARG A 373 2.55 3.79 24.59
N VAL A 374 1.99 2.65 24.21
CA VAL A 374 2.78 1.49 23.73
C VAL A 374 3.48 1.86 22.42
N VAL A 375 2.76 2.51 21.50
CA VAL A 375 3.30 3.03 20.24
C VAL A 375 4.45 4.02 20.49
N ASP A 376 4.25 5.01 21.36
CA ASP A 376 5.28 5.99 21.67
C ASP A 376 6.53 5.34 22.28
N ASN A 377 6.37 4.45 23.26
CA ASN A 377 7.49 3.73 23.87
C ASN A 377 8.27 2.88 22.85
N PHE A 378 7.57 2.23 21.91
CA PHE A 378 8.22 1.47 20.88
C PHE A 378 8.98 2.37 19.89
N LEU A 379 8.33 3.40 19.36
CA LEU A 379 8.94 4.28 18.36
C LEU A 379 10.10 5.09 18.93
N SER A 380 9.98 5.61 20.17
CA SER A 380 10.98 6.47 20.78
C SER A 380 12.11 5.71 21.47
N ARG A 381 11.84 4.56 22.09
CA ARG A 381 12.77 3.83 22.97
C ARG A 381 13.06 2.40 22.53
N GLY A 382 12.34 1.86 21.53
CA GLY A 382 12.48 0.45 21.14
C GLY A 382 11.94 -0.54 22.19
N VAL A 383 11.00 -0.10 23.04
CA VAL A 383 10.34 -0.97 24.01
C VAL A 383 9.19 -1.70 23.33
N TRP A 384 9.31 -3.01 23.20
CA TRP A 384 8.36 -3.85 22.47
C TRP A 384 7.09 -4.13 23.28
N PRO A 385 5.94 -4.38 22.61
CA PRO A 385 4.73 -4.81 23.33
C PRO A 385 4.91 -6.11 24.13
N SER A 386 5.77 -7.02 23.68
CA SER A 386 6.14 -8.22 24.45
C SER A 386 6.83 -7.88 25.77
N ASP A 387 7.60 -6.78 25.87
CA ASP A 387 8.17 -6.30 27.13
C ASP A 387 7.07 -5.83 28.12
N ALA A 388 5.89 -5.45 27.59
CA ALA A 388 4.70 -5.11 28.36
C ALA A 388 3.73 -6.30 28.56
N GLY A 389 4.15 -7.50 28.21
CA GLY A 389 3.40 -8.74 28.43
C GLY A 389 2.31 -9.06 27.40
N TRP A 390 2.30 -8.40 26.23
CA TRP A 390 1.30 -8.68 25.19
C TRP A 390 1.46 -10.05 24.54
N ARG A 391 2.67 -10.59 24.54
CA ARG A 391 2.98 -11.96 24.09
C ARG A 391 4.20 -12.50 24.82
N ARG A 392 4.40 -13.83 24.76
CA ARG A 392 5.62 -14.46 25.25
C ARG A 392 6.71 -14.42 24.17
N GLY A 393 7.85 -13.82 24.52
CA GLY A 393 9.01 -13.70 23.64
C GLY A 393 8.85 -12.68 22.52
N LYS A 394 9.97 -12.17 22.06
CA LYS A 394 10.05 -11.21 20.93
C LYS A 394 10.06 -11.94 19.60
N GLY A 395 9.76 -11.21 18.52
CA GLY A 395 10.01 -11.68 17.18
C GLY A 395 11.51 -11.97 16.94
N GLU A 396 11.80 -12.95 16.12
CA GLU A 396 13.17 -13.27 15.68
C GLU A 396 13.72 -12.15 14.79
N VAL A 397 15.01 -11.86 14.84
CA VAL A 397 15.66 -11.01 13.82
C VAL A 397 15.90 -11.88 12.59
N VAL A 398 15.31 -11.48 11.47
CA VAL A 398 15.39 -12.19 10.18
C VAL A 398 15.98 -11.29 9.11
N THR A 399 16.54 -11.89 8.08
CA THR A 399 17.17 -11.20 6.95
C THR A 399 16.51 -11.66 5.64
N PRO A 400 16.79 -11.02 4.49
CA PRO A 400 16.27 -11.48 3.21
C PRO A 400 16.58 -12.95 2.86
N SER A 401 17.64 -13.55 3.46
CA SER A 401 17.91 -14.98 3.31
C SER A 401 16.85 -15.89 3.94
N ASP A 402 16.03 -15.36 4.85
CA ASP A 402 14.96 -16.09 5.53
C ASP A 402 13.62 -16.10 4.76
N LEU A 403 13.53 -15.40 3.62
CA LEU A 403 12.33 -15.36 2.79
C LEU A 403 11.84 -16.75 2.36
N GLY A 404 12.76 -17.72 2.22
CA GLY A 404 12.38 -19.11 1.93
C GLY A 404 11.43 -19.75 2.95
N ARG A 405 11.33 -19.18 4.18
CA ARG A 405 10.40 -19.62 5.25
C ARG A 405 9.00 -19.05 5.11
N PHE A 406 8.82 -18.02 4.29
CA PHE A 406 7.62 -17.19 4.22
C PHE A 406 6.33 -17.98 4.03
N HIS A 407 6.23 -18.77 2.95
CA HIS A 407 4.99 -19.50 2.65
C HIS A 407 4.61 -20.52 3.72
N ALA A 408 5.61 -21.19 4.32
CA ALA A 408 5.36 -22.13 5.42
C ALA A 408 4.85 -21.38 6.67
N THR A 409 5.45 -20.23 6.98
CA THR A 409 5.04 -19.38 8.11
C THR A 409 3.60 -18.87 7.94
N VAL A 410 3.27 -18.33 6.77
CA VAL A 410 1.92 -17.78 6.50
C VAL A 410 0.87 -18.89 6.55
N ARG A 411 1.16 -20.09 6.02
CA ARG A 411 0.24 -21.23 6.13
C ARG A 411 0.01 -21.65 7.59
N ALA A 412 1.07 -21.75 8.38
CA ALA A 412 0.94 -22.08 9.80
C ALA A 412 0.12 -21.01 10.57
N MET A 413 0.30 -19.72 10.25
CA MET A 413 -0.51 -18.65 10.83
C MET A 413 -1.98 -18.78 10.43
N ALA A 414 -2.28 -19.09 9.16
CA ALA A 414 -3.64 -19.25 8.65
C ALA A 414 -4.35 -20.45 9.31
N GLU A 415 -3.67 -21.58 9.44
CA GLU A 415 -4.16 -22.78 10.14
C GLU A 415 -4.48 -22.48 11.61
N ALA A 416 -3.55 -21.81 12.32
CA ALA A 416 -3.72 -21.47 13.73
C ALA A 416 -4.86 -20.47 13.98
N ASN A 417 -5.12 -19.57 13.04
CA ASN A 417 -6.07 -18.47 13.21
C ASN A 417 -7.40 -18.69 12.49
N GLY A 418 -7.47 -19.55 11.47
CA GLY A 418 -8.65 -19.77 10.64
C GLY A 418 -9.82 -20.44 11.34
N ALA A 419 -9.59 -21.16 12.43
CA ALA A 419 -10.65 -21.84 13.19
C ALA A 419 -11.59 -20.90 13.97
N GLY A 420 -11.24 -19.62 14.13
CA GLY A 420 -12.02 -18.62 14.89
C GLY A 420 -12.54 -17.44 14.07
N ALA A 421 -12.21 -17.34 12.79
CA ALA A 421 -12.69 -16.25 11.95
C ALA A 421 -14.08 -16.56 11.39
N PRO A 422 -15.04 -15.62 11.39
CA PRO A 422 -16.33 -15.83 10.74
C PRO A 422 -16.14 -16.12 9.25
N ARG A 423 -16.86 -17.13 8.76
CA ARG A 423 -16.86 -17.56 7.36
C ARG A 423 -17.58 -16.58 6.46
#